data_f0254283d65175dc5277f04c28bdd756
#
_entry.id   f0254283d65175dc5277f04c28bdd756
#
_cell.length_a   1.000
_cell.length_b   1.000
_cell.length_c   1.000
_cell.angle_alpha   90.00
_cell.angle_beta   90.00
_cell.angle_gamma   90.00
#
_symmetry.space_group_name_H-M   'P 1'
#
loop_
_entity.id
_entity.type
_entity.pdbx_description
1 polymer ?
#
loop_
_entity_poly.entity_id
_entity_poly.type
_entity_poly.pdbx_seq_one_letter_code
_entity_poly.pdbx_strand_id
1 'polypeptide(L)'
;MRDMRGTFVIALLALLFGIGVADAAESEHRIAVSGVQRSYILHLPANVPSGAPLPLVIVLHGGAGAGAIVEKQTGFDAEADKRGFVVAYPDGSDRERPLLNALGKPGFLTWNAGTCCGYAMEQGVDDVGFIRAVVADIARAVPIDLRRVYIAGHSNGAMMAYRMACEASDLVAAVGIVSGVVVAPKCEPTDPVSVIHIHGTADENVPIDGGVGAKSISRTDYPPVALSIAFWVARDDCPSSPQTGTPAPGVTLDDYGPCLQGTEVAYYQIAGGPHSWPGGERISLLLDAPSQALQATPLLWQFFAAHPKP
;
A
#
# COMPACT_ATOMS: atom_id res chain seq x y z
N MET A 1 -72.03 -17.63 43.17
CA MET A 1 -70.77 -18.40 43.08
C MET A 1 -70.45 -18.54 41.59
N ARG A 2 -69.57 -17.70 41.10
CA ARG A 2 -69.06 -17.76 39.74
C ARG A 2 -67.52 -17.89 39.80
N ASP A 3 -67.06 -18.99 39.29
CA ASP A 3 -65.65 -19.38 39.21
C ASP A 3 -64.99 -18.66 38.02
N MET A 4 -64.02 -17.83 38.30
CA MET A 4 -63.19 -17.16 37.26
C MET A 4 -61.81 -17.82 37.22
N ARG A 5 -61.63 -18.76 36.30
CA ARG A 5 -60.32 -19.30 35.98
C ARG A 5 -59.57 -18.37 35.03
N GLY A 6 -58.61 -17.60 35.55
CA GLY A 6 -57.73 -16.78 34.74
C GLY A 6 -56.62 -17.64 34.05
N THR A 7 -56.64 -17.63 32.73
CA THR A 7 -55.61 -18.26 31.91
C THR A 7 -54.45 -17.26 31.70
N PHE A 8 -53.31 -17.56 32.31
CA PHE A 8 -52.06 -16.83 32.04
C PHE A 8 -51.46 -17.28 30.71
N VAL A 9 -51.45 -16.41 29.72
CA VAL A 9 -50.70 -16.60 28.47
C VAL A 9 -49.29 -16.03 28.67
N ILE A 10 -48.28 -16.93 28.74
CA ILE A 10 -46.87 -16.54 28.76
C ILE A 10 -46.48 -16.28 27.31
N ALA A 11 -46.29 -15.02 26.95
CA ALA A 11 -45.71 -14.63 25.67
C ALA A 11 -44.17 -14.84 25.72
N LEU A 12 -43.69 -15.85 25.01
CA LEU A 12 -42.26 -16.10 24.83
C LEU A 12 -41.73 -15.09 23.78
N LEU A 13 -41.02 -14.06 24.24
CA LEU A 13 -40.32 -13.11 23.36
C LEU A 13 -39.04 -13.79 22.85
N ALA A 14 -39.07 -14.31 21.63
CA ALA A 14 -37.86 -14.76 20.91
C ALA A 14 -37.06 -13.54 20.48
N LEU A 15 -35.95 -13.25 21.19
CA LEU A 15 -34.91 -12.32 20.70
C LEU A 15 -34.21 -12.98 19.51
N LEU A 16 -34.61 -12.58 18.33
CA LEU A 16 -33.83 -12.82 17.10
C LEU A 16 -32.59 -11.92 17.15
N PHE A 17 -31.45 -12.45 17.57
CA PHE A 17 -30.16 -11.84 17.28
C PHE A 17 -29.95 -11.93 15.77
N GLY A 18 -30.28 -10.85 15.06
CA GLY A 18 -29.87 -10.69 13.69
C GLY A 18 -28.34 -10.62 13.65
N ILE A 19 -27.69 -11.61 13.05
CA ILE A 19 -26.31 -11.53 12.63
C ILE A 19 -26.32 -10.50 11.50
N GLY A 20 -26.07 -9.24 11.83
CA GLY A 20 -25.87 -8.19 10.85
C GLY A 20 -24.57 -8.54 10.10
N VAL A 21 -24.70 -8.88 8.83
CA VAL A 21 -23.57 -8.84 7.89
C VAL A 21 -23.18 -7.37 7.84
N ALA A 22 -22.00 -7.01 8.33
CA ALA A 22 -21.49 -5.66 8.16
C ALA A 22 -21.20 -5.49 6.66
N ASP A 23 -21.84 -4.53 6.02
CA ASP A 23 -21.49 -4.13 4.66
C ASP A 23 -20.09 -3.51 4.67
N ALA A 24 -19.36 -3.66 3.55
CA ALA A 24 -18.09 -2.97 3.36
C ALA A 24 -18.31 -1.46 3.57
N ALA A 25 -17.44 -0.83 4.37
CA ALA A 25 -17.58 0.59 4.72
C ALA A 25 -16.32 1.35 4.28
N GLU A 26 -16.52 2.34 3.40
CA GLU A 26 -15.53 3.33 3.03
C GLU A 26 -15.77 4.61 3.84
N SER A 27 -14.72 5.23 4.35
CA SER A 27 -14.80 6.48 5.10
C SER A 27 -13.56 7.36 4.91
N GLU A 28 -13.77 8.67 4.71
CA GLU A 28 -12.69 9.66 4.73
C GLU A 28 -12.39 10.07 6.17
N HIS A 29 -11.12 10.03 6.54
CA HIS A 29 -10.61 10.42 7.84
C HIS A 29 -9.66 11.60 7.72
N ARG A 30 -9.63 12.44 8.78
CA ARG A 30 -8.72 13.59 8.89
C ARG A 30 -8.02 13.55 10.23
N ILE A 31 -6.70 13.64 10.21
CA ILE A 31 -5.87 13.65 11.41
C ILE A 31 -4.91 14.85 11.37
N ALA A 32 -4.61 15.41 12.52
CA ALA A 32 -3.62 16.46 12.65
C ALA A 32 -2.25 15.84 12.97
N VAL A 33 -1.27 16.09 12.10
CA VAL A 33 0.12 15.63 12.31
C VAL A 33 1.04 16.84 12.23
N SER A 34 1.79 17.09 13.29
CA SER A 34 2.68 18.26 13.40
C SER A 34 1.99 19.60 13.09
N GLY A 35 0.71 19.72 13.48
CA GLY A 35 -0.10 20.93 13.25
C GLY A 35 -0.72 21.07 11.86
N VAL A 36 -0.48 20.11 10.95
CA VAL A 36 -1.05 20.07 9.59
C VAL A 36 -2.16 19.03 9.54
N GLN A 37 -3.32 19.41 8.97
CA GLN A 37 -4.40 18.46 8.69
C GLN A 37 -4.05 17.61 7.48
N ARG A 38 -4.10 16.30 7.65
CA ARG A 38 -3.88 15.30 6.60
C ARG A 38 -5.08 14.36 6.53
N SER A 39 -5.32 13.76 5.37
CA SER A 39 -6.46 12.88 5.10
C SER A 39 -6.01 11.48 4.67
N TYR A 40 -6.90 10.51 4.89
CA TYR A 40 -6.82 9.19 4.31
C TYR A 40 -8.23 8.61 4.12
N ILE A 41 -8.38 7.73 3.14
CA ILE A 41 -9.57 6.91 2.96
C ILE A 41 -9.31 5.58 3.67
N LEU A 42 -10.31 5.08 4.38
CA LEU A 42 -10.28 3.78 5.06
C LEU A 42 -11.36 2.88 4.46
N HIS A 43 -10.97 1.71 3.99
CA HIS A 43 -11.87 0.64 3.59
C HIS A 43 -11.82 -0.50 4.62
N LEU A 44 -13.00 -0.85 5.15
CA LEU A 44 -13.19 -1.99 6.03
C LEU A 44 -13.85 -3.12 5.25
N PRO A 45 -13.29 -4.35 5.27
CA PRO A 45 -13.83 -5.47 4.50
C PRO A 45 -15.22 -5.89 4.99
N ALA A 46 -16.10 -6.28 4.04
CA ALA A 46 -17.51 -6.61 4.31
C ALA A 46 -17.70 -7.78 5.28
N ASN A 47 -16.82 -8.75 5.29
CA ASN A 47 -16.98 -9.99 6.02
C ASN A 47 -15.82 -10.25 6.99
N VAL A 48 -15.84 -9.58 8.13
CA VAL A 48 -14.82 -9.79 9.17
C VAL A 48 -15.33 -10.73 10.25
N PRO A 49 -14.57 -11.80 10.60
CA PRO A 49 -14.86 -12.56 11.80
C PRO A 49 -14.82 -11.63 13.03
N SER A 50 -15.89 -11.56 13.79
CA SER A 50 -15.96 -10.67 14.96
C SER A 50 -14.83 -11.00 15.96
N GLY A 51 -14.02 -9.97 16.27
CA GLY A 51 -13.05 -10.01 17.37
C GLY A 51 -11.62 -10.46 17.02
N ALA A 52 -11.33 -10.92 15.81
CA ALA A 52 -9.95 -11.22 15.40
C ALA A 52 -9.22 -9.96 14.92
N PRO A 53 -7.98 -9.66 15.36
CA PRO A 53 -7.20 -8.57 14.81
C PRO A 53 -6.90 -8.79 13.32
N LEU A 54 -7.08 -7.73 12.52
CA LEU A 54 -6.97 -7.77 11.06
C LEU A 54 -5.60 -7.29 10.57
N PRO A 55 -5.12 -7.81 9.44
CA PRO A 55 -4.02 -7.17 8.71
C PRO A 55 -4.41 -5.78 8.23
N LEU A 56 -3.43 -4.89 8.10
CA LEU A 56 -3.59 -3.56 7.53
C LEU A 56 -2.64 -3.38 6.34
N VAL A 57 -3.19 -2.96 5.19
CA VAL A 57 -2.42 -2.56 4.03
C VAL A 57 -2.57 -1.04 3.84
N ILE A 58 -1.46 -0.33 3.82
CA ILE A 58 -1.40 1.09 3.43
C ILE A 58 -1.02 1.16 1.96
N VAL A 59 -1.80 1.83 1.12
CA VAL A 59 -1.56 1.93 -0.32
C VAL A 59 -1.27 3.37 -0.70
N LEU A 60 -0.07 3.63 -1.21
CA LEU A 60 0.46 4.96 -1.47
C LEU A 60 0.39 5.30 -2.97
N HIS A 61 -0.27 6.43 -3.29
CA HIS A 61 -0.43 6.90 -4.67
C HIS A 61 0.89 7.38 -5.28
N GLY A 62 0.98 7.36 -6.60
CA GLY A 62 2.08 7.95 -7.36
C GLY A 62 2.08 9.49 -7.31
N GLY A 63 3.16 10.11 -7.78
CA GLY A 63 3.26 11.56 -7.88
C GLY A 63 2.10 12.16 -8.72
N ALA A 64 1.56 13.29 -8.29
CA ALA A 64 0.36 13.94 -8.82
C ALA A 64 -0.94 13.12 -8.66
N GLY A 65 -0.93 12.09 -7.80
CA GLY A 65 -2.09 11.27 -7.46
C GLY A 65 -2.82 11.74 -6.20
N ALA A 66 -3.68 10.88 -5.68
CA ALA A 66 -4.39 11.01 -4.41
C ALA A 66 -4.86 9.62 -3.93
N GLY A 67 -5.30 9.52 -2.68
CA GLY A 67 -5.82 8.28 -2.10
C GLY A 67 -6.92 7.65 -2.95
N ALA A 68 -7.96 8.43 -3.30
CA ALA A 68 -9.08 7.95 -4.15
C ALA A 68 -8.65 7.53 -5.58
N ILE A 69 -7.52 8.04 -6.07
CA ILE A 69 -7.00 7.65 -7.38
C ILE A 69 -6.31 6.28 -7.29
N VAL A 70 -5.45 6.06 -6.29
CA VAL A 70 -4.73 4.79 -6.14
C VAL A 70 -5.65 3.66 -5.67
N GLU A 71 -6.66 3.94 -4.86
CA GLU A 71 -7.74 3.04 -4.51
C GLU A 71 -8.36 2.43 -5.77
N LYS A 72 -8.89 3.29 -6.66
CA LYS A 72 -9.47 2.88 -7.92
C LYS A 72 -8.46 2.18 -8.85
N GLN A 73 -7.24 2.71 -8.94
CA GLN A 73 -6.19 2.17 -9.79
C GLN A 73 -5.82 0.74 -9.41
N THR A 74 -5.75 0.44 -8.12
CA THR A 74 -5.20 -0.81 -7.60
C THR A 74 -6.26 -1.88 -7.33
N GLY A 75 -7.50 -1.45 -6.98
CA GLY A 75 -8.59 -2.36 -6.64
C GLY A 75 -8.33 -3.18 -5.37
N PHE A 76 -7.57 -2.66 -4.42
CA PHE A 76 -7.29 -3.36 -3.15
C PHE A 76 -8.55 -3.63 -2.33
N ASP A 77 -9.61 -2.81 -2.45
CA ASP A 77 -10.86 -3.01 -1.72
C ASP A 77 -11.51 -4.36 -2.05
N ALA A 78 -11.58 -4.71 -3.33
CA ALA A 78 -12.13 -5.99 -3.75
C ALA A 78 -11.30 -7.18 -3.25
N GLU A 79 -9.97 -7.04 -3.16
CA GLU A 79 -9.11 -8.07 -2.58
C GLU A 79 -9.24 -8.09 -1.04
N ALA A 80 -9.41 -6.93 -0.40
CA ALA A 80 -9.66 -6.81 1.03
C ALA A 80 -10.97 -7.48 1.45
N ASP A 81 -12.05 -7.26 0.73
CA ASP A 81 -13.35 -7.91 0.94
C ASP A 81 -13.26 -9.42 0.81
N LYS A 82 -12.48 -9.89 -0.15
CA LYS A 82 -12.27 -11.32 -0.40
C LYS A 82 -11.40 -12.00 0.64
N ARG A 83 -10.42 -11.28 1.21
CA ARG A 83 -9.38 -11.85 2.05
C ARG A 83 -9.46 -11.47 3.52
N GLY A 84 -10.24 -10.46 3.89
CA GLY A 84 -10.45 -10.03 5.27
C GLY A 84 -9.29 -9.22 5.83
N PHE A 85 -8.87 -8.15 5.17
CA PHE A 85 -7.90 -7.19 5.68
C PHE A 85 -8.39 -5.75 5.51
N VAL A 86 -7.85 -4.83 6.28
CA VAL A 86 -8.16 -3.39 6.22
C VAL A 86 -7.24 -2.72 5.21
N VAL A 87 -7.77 -1.78 4.44
CA VAL A 87 -6.95 -0.95 3.52
C VAL A 87 -7.08 0.51 3.88
N ALA A 88 -5.97 1.24 3.82
CA ALA A 88 -5.99 2.69 3.93
C ALA A 88 -5.22 3.34 2.77
N TYR A 89 -5.76 4.45 2.27
CA TYR A 89 -5.22 5.21 1.16
C TYR A 89 -4.94 6.65 1.62
N PRO A 90 -3.78 6.91 2.22
CA PRO A 90 -3.42 8.25 2.65
C PRO A 90 -3.20 9.20 1.46
N ASP A 91 -3.48 10.50 1.70
CA ASP A 91 -3.15 11.58 0.77
C ASP A 91 -1.76 12.15 1.08
N GLY A 92 -0.96 12.30 0.04
CA GLY A 92 0.30 13.04 0.08
C GLY A 92 0.11 14.53 0.34
N SER A 93 1.09 15.35 -0.03
CA SER A 93 1.05 16.81 0.15
C SER A 93 1.23 17.54 -1.17
N ASP A 94 0.58 18.72 -1.29
CA ASP A 94 0.74 19.68 -2.39
C ASP A 94 0.74 21.11 -1.85
N ARG A 95 1.12 22.06 -2.70
CA ARG A 95 0.91 23.49 -2.45
C ARG A 95 -0.58 23.78 -2.34
N GLU A 96 -0.96 24.69 -1.47
CA GLU A 96 -2.33 25.17 -1.41
C GLU A 96 -2.73 25.72 -2.79
N ARG A 97 -3.81 25.16 -3.34
CA ARG A 97 -4.41 25.56 -4.62
C ARG A 97 -5.86 25.94 -4.40
N PRO A 98 -6.17 27.14 -3.90
CA PRO A 98 -7.52 27.53 -3.47
C PRO A 98 -8.59 27.25 -4.54
N LEU A 99 -8.25 27.44 -5.83
CA LEU A 99 -9.20 27.18 -6.92
C LEU A 99 -9.50 25.68 -7.09
N LEU A 100 -8.48 24.80 -7.01
CA LEU A 100 -8.68 23.36 -7.11
C LEU A 100 -9.44 22.84 -5.88
N ASN A 101 -9.06 23.32 -4.71
CA ASN A 101 -9.74 22.99 -3.45
C ASN A 101 -11.21 23.41 -3.48
N ALA A 102 -11.54 24.62 -4.00
CA ALA A 102 -12.90 25.08 -4.16
C ALA A 102 -13.72 24.25 -5.17
N LEU A 103 -13.05 23.58 -6.11
CA LEU A 103 -13.66 22.67 -7.09
C LEU A 103 -13.70 21.21 -6.61
N GLY A 104 -13.27 20.93 -5.37
CA GLY A 104 -13.19 19.57 -4.83
C GLY A 104 -12.22 18.65 -5.61
N LYS A 105 -11.25 19.24 -6.34
CA LYS A 105 -10.26 18.45 -7.10
C LYS A 105 -9.03 18.23 -6.23
N PRO A 106 -8.53 16.99 -6.15
CA PRO A 106 -7.25 16.72 -5.50
C PRO A 106 -6.15 17.52 -6.21
N GLY A 107 -5.19 18.04 -5.43
CA GLY A 107 -4.00 18.68 -5.95
C GLY A 107 -3.05 17.69 -6.63
N PHE A 108 -1.87 18.14 -6.99
CA PHE A 108 -0.78 17.28 -7.46
C PHE A 108 0.00 16.76 -6.25
N LEU A 109 -0.64 15.85 -5.48
CA LEU A 109 -0.06 15.37 -4.24
C LEU A 109 1.20 14.53 -4.50
N THR A 110 2.17 14.68 -3.62
CA THR A 110 3.44 13.95 -3.66
C THR A 110 3.84 13.47 -2.28
N TRP A 111 4.80 12.55 -2.24
CA TRP A 111 5.44 12.05 -1.03
C TRP A 111 6.89 12.50 -0.98
N ASN A 112 7.36 12.87 0.20
CA ASN A 112 8.76 13.05 0.49
C ASN A 112 9.43 11.67 0.64
N ALA A 113 9.88 11.08 -0.45
CA ALA A 113 10.55 9.80 -0.42
C ALA A 113 12.09 9.90 -0.21
N GLY A 114 12.58 11.11 0.06
CA GLY A 114 13.99 11.41 0.25
C GLY A 114 14.51 12.37 -0.83
N THR A 115 15.16 11.88 -1.87
CA THR A 115 15.61 12.72 -3.02
C THR A 115 14.55 12.88 -4.12
N CYS A 116 13.33 12.38 -3.91
CA CYS A 116 12.12 12.52 -4.73
C CYS A 116 10.88 12.55 -3.81
N CYS A 117 9.78 13.22 -4.12
CA CYS A 117 9.55 14.06 -5.28
C CYS A 117 8.70 15.28 -4.89
N GLY A 118 8.80 16.32 -5.71
CA GLY A 118 7.92 17.47 -5.75
C GLY A 118 7.78 18.24 -4.44
N TYR A 119 6.59 18.80 -4.22
CA TYR A 119 6.31 19.67 -3.08
C TYR A 119 6.66 19.05 -1.73
N ALA A 120 6.27 17.79 -1.50
CA ALA A 120 6.51 17.15 -0.21
C ALA A 120 8.01 17.03 0.10
N MET A 121 8.82 16.66 -0.90
CA MET A 121 10.29 16.61 -0.78
C MET A 121 10.87 18.03 -0.61
N GLU A 122 10.46 19.00 -1.45
CA GLU A 122 10.94 20.39 -1.40
C GLU A 122 10.69 21.04 -0.02
N GLN A 123 9.59 20.71 0.65
CA GLN A 123 9.20 21.24 1.96
C GLN A 123 9.67 20.37 3.13
N GLY A 124 10.33 19.24 2.87
CA GLY A 124 10.75 18.32 3.93
C GLY A 124 9.59 17.77 4.75
N VAL A 125 8.43 17.52 4.11
CA VAL A 125 7.24 17.04 4.81
C VAL A 125 7.53 15.73 5.53
N ASP A 126 7.08 15.59 6.78
CA ASP A 126 7.20 14.38 7.58
C ASP A 126 6.11 13.35 7.21
N ASP A 127 6.28 12.72 6.05
CA ASP A 127 5.36 11.70 5.58
C ASP A 127 5.54 10.37 6.33
N VAL A 128 6.72 10.09 6.87
CA VAL A 128 6.94 8.91 7.74
C VAL A 128 6.12 9.03 9.01
N GLY A 129 6.21 10.18 9.69
CA GLY A 129 5.39 10.47 10.89
C GLY A 129 3.90 10.44 10.59
N PHE A 130 3.49 10.94 9.42
CA PHE A 130 2.08 10.89 9.00
C PHE A 130 1.59 9.46 8.81
N ILE A 131 2.30 8.60 8.08
CA ILE A 131 1.89 7.20 7.84
C ILE A 131 1.86 6.42 9.17
N ARG A 132 2.82 6.63 10.07
CA ARG A 132 2.78 6.08 11.44
C ARG A 132 1.52 6.53 12.20
N ALA A 133 1.15 7.81 12.08
CA ALA A 133 -0.05 8.35 12.71
C ALA A 133 -1.33 7.75 12.14
N VAL A 134 -1.39 7.49 10.82
CA VAL A 134 -2.52 6.78 10.17
C VAL A 134 -2.68 5.38 10.76
N VAL A 135 -1.60 4.60 10.85
CA VAL A 135 -1.66 3.25 11.46
C VAL A 135 -2.15 3.31 12.90
N ALA A 136 -1.62 4.25 13.70
CA ALA A 136 -2.02 4.43 15.09
C ALA A 136 -3.49 4.88 15.22
N ASP A 137 -3.99 5.71 14.32
CA ASP A 137 -5.38 6.16 14.30
C ASP A 137 -6.33 5.01 13.99
N ILE A 138 -6.04 4.23 12.96
CA ILE A 138 -6.82 3.04 12.59
C ILE A 138 -6.82 2.01 13.72
N ALA A 139 -5.66 1.73 14.34
CA ALA A 139 -5.54 0.74 15.41
C ALA A 139 -6.30 1.12 16.69
N ARG A 140 -6.65 2.42 16.90
CA ARG A 140 -7.54 2.84 17.97
C ARG A 140 -9.01 2.51 17.71
N ALA A 141 -9.42 2.49 16.46
CA ALA A 141 -10.82 2.30 16.05
C ALA A 141 -11.12 0.86 15.63
N VAL A 142 -10.15 0.16 15.06
CA VAL A 142 -10.28 -1.18 14.49
C VAL A 142 -9.22 -2.09 15.12
N PRO A 143 -9.55 -3.32 15.54
CA PRO A 143 -8.56 -4.29 16.00
C PRO A 143 -7.59 -4.67 14.87
N ILE A 144 -6.40 -4.09 14.86
CA ILE A 144 -5.33 -4.37 13.88
C ILE A 144 -4.27 -5.26 14.50
N ASP A 145 -3.82 -6.26 13.76
CA ASP A 145 -2.63 -7.04 14.08
C ASP A 145 -1.39 -6.25 13.65
N LEU A 146 -0.71 -5.62 14.60
CA LEU A 146 0.48 -4.81 14.34
C LEU A 146 1.69 -5.61 13.82
N ARG A 147 1.63 -6.95 13.84
CA ARG A 147 2.61 -7.80 13.16
C ARG A 147 2.31 -7.96 11.66
N ARG A 148 1.15 -7.50 11.20
CA ARG A 148 0.67 -7.60 9.82
C ARG A 148 0.31 -6.22 9.27
N VAL A 149 1.24 -5.27 9.38
CA VAL A 149 1.15 -3.94 8.75
C VAL A 149 2.04 -3.93 7.52
N TYR A 150 1.44 -3.71 6.37
CA TYR A 150 2.07 -3.77 5.06
C TYR A 150 1.91 -2.45 4.33
N ILE A 151 2.87 -2.11 3.48
CA ILE A 151 2.79 -0.88 2.68
C ILE A 151 3.02 -1.23 1.21
N ALA A 152 2.05 -0.89 0.35
CA ALA A 152 2.18 -0.96 -1.09
C ALA A 152 2.23 0.46 -1.67
N GLY A 153 2.88 0.63 -2.83
CA GLY A 153 2.87 1.92 -3.50
C GLY A 153 3.23 1.83 -4.97
N HIS A 154 2.83 2.87 -5.71
CA HIS A 154 3.14 3.05 -7.12
C HIS A 154 4.06 4.27 -7.30
N SER A 155 5.11 4.16 -8.12
CA SER A 155 5.95 5.30 -8.50
C SER A 155 6.52 6.04 -7.26
N ASN A 156 6.25 7.33 -7.09
CA ASN A 156 6.64 8.10 -5.88
C ASN A 156 6.10 7.48 -4.59
N GLY A 157 4.90 6.87 -4.60
CA GLY A 157 4.38 6.10 -3.46
C GLY A 157 5.15 4.81 -3.18
N ALA A 158 5.67 4.15 -4.22
CA ALA A 158 6.57 3.00 -4.07
C ALA A 158 7.92 3.41 -3.46
N MET A 159 8.45 4.57 -3.86
CA MET A 159 9.65 5.14 -3.25
C MET A 159 9.41 5.51 -1.78
N MET A 160 8.21 6.01 -1.46
CA MET A 160 7.82 6.27 -0.06
C MET A 160 7.64 4.96 0.73
N ALA A 161 7.12 3.88 0.11
CA ALA A 161 7.06 2.57 0.75
C ALA A 161 8.46 2.04 1.09
N TYR A 162 9.44 2.21 0.21
CA TYR A 162 10.84 1.94 0.54
C TYR A 162 11.35 2.81 1.70
N ARG A 163 11.03 4.11 1.70
CA ARG A 163 11.40 4.99 2.83
C ARG A 163 10.80 4.52 4.14
N MET A 164 9.55 4.06 4.14
CA MET A 164 8.93 3.45 5.32
C MET A 164 9.65 2.18 5.78
N ALA A 165 10.05 1.31 4.85
CA ALA A 165 10.87 0.15 5.19
C ALA A 165 12.23 0.55 5.79
N CYS A 166 12.83 1.66 5.36
CA CYS A 166 14.09 2.18 5.89
C CYS A 166 13.95 2.82 7.30
N GLU A 167 12.89 3.65 7.50
CA GLU A 167 12.77 4.53 8.67
C GLU A 167 11.68 4.08 9.68
N ALA A 168 10.88 3.07 9.31
CA ALA A 168 9.78 2.52 10.09
C ALA A 168 9.75 0.98 10.09
N SER A 169 10.91 0.34 9.96
CA SER A 169 11.04 -1.11 9.93
C SER A 169 10.51 -1.80 11.21
N ASP A 170 10.48 -1.09 12.33
CA ASP A 170 9.83 -1.52 13.57
C ASP A 170 8.31 -1.74 13.42
N LEU A 171 7.67 -1.00 12.51
CA LEU A 171 6.23 -1.05 12.23
C LEU A 171 5.89 -1.93 11.03
N VAL A 172 6.69 -1.84 9.95
CA VAL A 172 6.37 -2.44 8.64
C VAL A 172 6.86 -3.89 8.58
N ALA A 173 5.96 -4.83 8.24
CA ALA A 173 6.28 -6.24 8.06
C ALA A 173 6.81 -6.54 6.66
N ALA A 174 6.15 -5.99 5.63
CA ALA A 174 6.59 -6.13 4.24
C ALA A 174 6.17 -4.92 3.40
N VAL A 175 6.90 -4.69 2.30
CA VAL A 175 6.58 -3.64 1.34
C VAL A 175 6.40 -4.19 -0.08
N GLY A 176 5.39 -3.62 -0.79
CA GLY A 176 5.08 -3.89 -2.19
C GLY A 176 5.40 -2.69 -3.06
N ILE A 177 6.38 -2.84 -3.93
CA ILE A 177 6.97 -1.77 -4.73
C ILE A 177 6.57 -1.95 -6.19
N VAL A 178 5.81 -1.00 -6.73
CA VAL A 178 5.46 -1.02 -8.16
C VAL A 178 6.06 0.22 -8.84
N SER A 179 6.99 0.00 -9.77
CA SER A 179 7.64 1.06 -10.56
C SER A 179 8.30 2.15 -9.71
N GLY A 180 9.08 1.76 -8.68
CA GLY A 180 9.83 2.68 -7.81
C GLY A 180 11.24 2.19 -7.52
N VAL A 181 12.05 3.01 -6.87
CA VAL A 181 13.43 2.68 -6.44
C VAL A 181 13.71 3.27 -5.06
N VAL A 182 14.73 2.78 -4.37
CA VAL A 182 15.21 3.38 -3.13
C VAL A 182 15.83 4.74 -3.44
N VAL A 183 15.25 5.81 -2.89
CA VAL A 183 15.74 7.20 -2.99
C VAL A 183 15.89 7.85 -1.61
N ALA A 184 15.69 7.08 -0.54
CA ALA A 184 15.93 7.53 0.81
C ALA A 184 17.42 7.82 1.01
N PRO A 185 17.82 9.03 1.47
CA PRO A 185 19.23 9.41 1.59
C PRO A 185 19.95 8.61 2.69
N LYS A 186 19.19 8.07 3.63
CA LYS A 186 19.66 7.20 4.69
C LYS A 186 18.68 6.04 4.84
N CYS A 187 19.15 4.82 4.63
CA CYS A 187 18.35 3.63 4.79
C CYS A 187 19.08 2.67 5.75
N GLU A 188 18.67 2.71 7.02
CA GLU A 188 19.28 1.92 8.10
C GLU A 188 18.15 1.24 8.91
N PRO A 189 17.40 0.28 8.30
CA PRO A 189 16.32 -0.38 9.00
C PRO A 189 16.86 -1.14 10.23
N THR A 190 16.14 -1.10 11.33
CA THR A 190 16.47 -1.83 12.57
C THR A 190 16.05 -3.30 12.48
N ASP A 191 14.94 -3.55 11.82
CA ASP A 191 14.36 -4.88 11.65
C ASP A 191 14.42 -5.30 10.17
N PRO A 192 14.51 -6.61 9.86
CA PRO A 192 14.34 -7.10 8.50
C PRO A 192 12.92 -6.82 7.99
N VAL A 193 12.79 -6.51 6.67
CA VAL A 193 11.52 -6.20 6.02
C VAL A 193 11.43 -6.94 4.70
N SER A 194 10.42 -7.80 4.53
CA SER A 194 10.22 -8.48 3.25
C SER A 194 9.86 -7.50 2.13
N VAL A 195 10.43 -7.71 0.95
CA VAL A 195 10.26 -6.82 -0.20
C VAL A 195 9.77 -7.59 -1.41
N ILE A 196 8.63 -7.19 -1.97
CA ILE A 196 8.23 -7.59 -3.32
C ILE A 196 8.29 -6.38 -4.24
N HIS A 197 9.07 -6.48 -5.30
CA HIS A 197 9.28 -5.43 -6.29
C HIS A 197 8.78 -5.87 -7.66
N ILE A 198 7.93 -5.05 -8.29
CA ILE A 198 7.39 -5.28 -9.63
C ILE A 198 7.76 -4.10 -10.52
N HIS A 199 8.43 -4.37 -11.65
CA HIS A 199 8.90 -3.31 -12.56
C HIS A 199 8.75 -3.70 -14.03
N GLY A 200 8.32 -2.75 -14.85
CA GLY A 200 8.26 -2.92 -16.30
C GLY A 200 9.59 -2.56 -16.98
N THR A 201 10.06 -3.39 -17.90
CA THR A 201 11.33 -3.13 -18.59
C THR A 201 11.28 -1.96 -19.59
N ALA A 202 10.08 -1.48 -19.95
CA ALA A 202 9.85 -0.29 -20.79
C ALA A 202 9.26 0.88 -19.99
N ASP A 203 9.58 0.96 -18.69
CA ASP A 203 9.17 2.08 -17.83
C ASP A 203 9.96 3.35 -18.24
N GLU A 204 9.27 4.34 -18.83
CA GLU A 204 9.85 5.60 -19.28
C GLU A 204 9.75 6.72 -18.22
N ASN A 205 9.15 6.48 -17.05
CA ASN A 205 9.11 7.44 -15.95
C ASN A 205 10.20 7.15 -14.92
N VAL A 206 10.36 5.88 -14.54
CA VAL A 206 11.40 5.37 -13.64
C VAL A 206 12.12 4.23 -14.37
N PRO A 207 13.14 4.54 -15.19
CA PRO A 207 13.80 3.54 -16.03
C PRO A 207 14.43 2.42 -15.19
N ILE A 208 14.26 1.17 -15.62
CA ILE A 208 14.80 0.01 -14.91
C ILE A 208 16.32 0.06 -14.74
N ASP A 209 17.01 0.63 -15.73
CA ASP A 209 18.48 0.82 -15.75
C ASP A 209 18.92 2.15 -15.12
N GLY A 210 17.97 2.89 -14.54
CA GLY A 210 18.23 4.20 -13.93
C GLY A 210 18.28 5.34 -14.92
N GLY A 211 18.69 6.51 -14.44
CA GLY A 211 18.74 7.75 -15.23
C GLY A 211 17.44 8.54 -15.17
N VAL A 212 17.36 9.59 -16.02
CA VAL A 212 16.18 10.46 -16.14
C VAL A 212 15.21 9.87 -17.15
N GLY A 213 14.04 9.40 -16.68
CA GLY A 213 13.01 8.86 -17.57
C GLY A 213 12.50 9.88 -18.59
N ALA A 214 12.27 9.44 -19.82
CA ALA A 214 11.82 10.30 -20.92
C ALA A 214 10.46 10.95 -20.64
N LYS A 215 9.59 10.27 -19.89
CA LYS A 215 8.27 10.75 -19.44
C LYS A 215 8.26 11.25 -17.98
N SER A 216 9.42 11.25 -17.31
CA SER A 216 9.49 11.64 -15.88
C SER A 216 9.14 13.12 -15.69
N ILE A 217 8.09 13.39 -14.92
CA ILE A 217 7.65 14.75 -14.56
C ILE A 217 8.66 15.38 -13.58
N SER A 218 9.18 14.61 -12.63
CA SER A 218 10.13 15.09 -11.62
C SER A 218 11.52 15.38 -12.18
N ARG A 219 11.86 14.81 -13.36
CA ARG A 219 13.20 14.89 -13.97
C ARG A 219 14.31 14.43 -13.03
N THR A 220 13.97 13.56 -12.09
CA THR A 220 14.91 12.97 -11.14
C THR A 220 15.80 11.97 -11.87
N ASP A 221 17.11 12.01 -11.59
CA ASP A 221 18.07 11.00 -12.01
C ASP A 221 17.99 9.83 -11.01
N TYR A 222 17.39 8.73 -11.43
CA TYR A 222 17.15 7.57 -10.57
C TYR A 222 18.29 6.58 -10.61
N PRO A 223 18.60 5.89 -9.48
CA PRO A 223 19.49 4.74 -9.51
C PRO A 223 18.82 3.57 -10.29
N PRO A 224 19.62 2.64 -10.86
CA PRO A 224 19.09 1.40 -11.41
C PRO A 224 18.29 0.62 -10.36
N VAL A 225 17.19 -0.02 -10.77
CA VAL A 225 16.37 -0.89 -9.89
C VAL A 225 17.21 -1.97 -9.22
N ALA A 226 18.17 -2.55 -9.96
CA ALA A 226 19.07 -3.57 -9.45
C ALA A 226 19.81 -3.15 -8.17
N LEU A 227 20.11 -1.86 -7.98
CA LEU A 227 20.75 -1.38 -6.75
C LEU A 227 19.79 -1.43 -5.56
N SER A 228 18.50 -1.16 -5.77
CA SER A 228 17.48 -1.28 -4.72
C SER A 228 17.31 -2.75 -4.29
N ILE A 229 17.29 -3.68 -5.25
CA ILE A 229 17.21 -5.12 -4.98
C ILE A 229 18.47 -5.59 -4.24
N ALA A 230 19.65 -5.27 -4.74
CA ALA A 230 20.93 -5.66 -4.13
C ALA A 230 21.05 -5.11 -2.69
N PHE A 231 20.57 -3.89 -2.43
CA PHE A 231 20.54 -3.32 -1.09
C PHE A 231 19.71 -4.19 -0.12
N TRP A 232 18.48 -4.55 -0.47
CA TRP A 232 17.62 -5.34 0.40
C TRP A 232 18.09 -6.80 0.55
N VAL A 233 18.61 -7.41 -0.53
CA VAL A 233 19.25 -8.73 -0.49
C VAL A 233 20.40 -8.74 0.51
N ALA A 234 21.27 -7.74 0.48
CA ALA A 234 22.38 -7.62 1.42
C ALA A 234 21.92 -7.28 2.85
N ARG A 235 20.89 -6.41 2.98
CA ARG A 235 20.40 -5.93 4.28
C ARG A 235 19.71 -7.03 5.09
N ASP A 236 18.97 -7.89 4.41
CA ASP A 236 18.21 -8.97 5.04
C ASP A 236 18.96 -10.32 5.00
N ASP A 237 20.26 -10.29 4.72
CA ASP A 237 21.14 -11.48 4.67
C ASP A 237 20.53 -12.61 3.83
N CYS A 238 20.05 -12.24 2.63
CA CYS A 238 19.47 -13.19 1.69
C CYS A 238 20.53 -14.01 0.95
N PRO A 239 20.18 -15.15 0.35
CA PRO A 239 21.04 -15.84 -0.61
C PRO A 239 21.49 -14.90 -1.73
N SER A 240 22.78 -14.88 -2.05
CA SER A 240 23.36 -13.97 -3.07
C SER A 240 22.92 -14.28 -4.51
N SER A 241 22.37 -15.47 -4.75
CA SER A 241 21.85 -15.91 -6.04
C SER A 241 20.37 -16.23 -5.91
N PRO A 242 19.49 -15.67 -6.75
CA PRO A 242 18.06 -15.93 -6.69
C PRO A 242 17.70 -17.31 -7.25
N GLN A 243 16.52 -17.78 -6.86
CA GLN A 243 15.80 -18.79 -7.61
C GLN A 243 15.03 -18.07 -8.73
N THR A 244 15.49 -18.23 -9.98
CA THR A 244 14.86 -17.55 -11.12
C THR A 244 13.73 -18.41 -11.69
N GLY A 245 12.57 -17.77 -11.94
CA GLY A 245 11.38 -18.38 -12.51
C GLY A 245 10.71 -17.55 -13.59
N THR A 246 9.75 -18.16 -14.29
CA THR A 246 8.89 -17.48 -15.28
C THR A 246 7.43 -17.74 -14.93
N PRO A 247 6.86 -17.01 -13.94
CA PRO A 247 5.52 -17.29 -13.41
C PRO A 247 4.39 -17.02 -14.42
N ALA A 248 4.66 -16.20 -15.44
CA ALA A 248 3.73 -15.93 -16.55
C ALA A 248 4.53 -15.58 -17.83
N PRO A 249 3.91 -15.68 -19.03
CA PRO A 249 4.56 -15.25 -20.27
C PRO A 249 5.02 -13.78 -20.20
N GLY A 250 6.31 -13.55 -20.43
CA GLY A 250 6.92 -12.21 -20.36
C GLY A 250 7.15 -11.68 -18.93
N VAL A 251 7.01 -12.53 -17.91
CA VAL A 251 7.32 -12.16 -16.52
C VAL A 251 8.45 -13.02 -16.01
N THR A 252 9.51 -12.40 -15.54
CA THR A 252 10.62 -13.06 -14.84
C THR A 252 10.51 -12.77 -13.34
N LEU A 253 10.76 -13.77 -12.51
CA LEU A 253 10.89 -13.65 -11.06
C LEU A 253 12.33 -14.02 -10.67
N ASP A 254 12.96 -13.17 -9.89
CA ASP A 254 14.17 -13.47 -9.12
C ASP A 254 13.80 -13.45 -7.64
N ASP A 255 13.75 -14.65 -7.04
CA ASP A 255 13.39 -14.86 -5.64
C ASP A 255 14.64 -15.16 -4.82
N TYR A 256 14.92 -14.30 -3.83
CA TYR A 256 16.08 -14.39 -2.94
C TYR A 256 15.72 -14.96 -1.55
N GLY A 257 14.57 -15.60 -1.39
CA GLY A 257 14.17 -16.20 -0.11
C GLY A 257 14.70 -17.61 0.15
N PRO A 258 14.68 -18.11 1.43
CA PRO A 258 14.41 -17.31 2.62
C PRO A 258 15.64 -16.50 3.07
N CYS A 259 15.39 -15.31 3.63
CA CYS A 259 16.39 -14.43 4.21
C CYS A 259 16.38 -14.46 5.75
N LEU A 260 17.05 -13.49 6.40
CA LEU A 260 17.09 -13.34 7.84
C LEU A 260 15.68 -13.29 8.45
N GLN A 261 15.44 -14.06 9.51
CA GLN A 261 14.16 -14.16 10.22
C GLN A 261 12.96 -14.56 9.32
N GLY A 262 13.22 -15.19 8.17
CA GLY A 262 12.18 -15.65 7.25
C GLY A 262 11.63 -14.54 6.33
N THR A 263 12.34 -13.41 6.22
CA THR A 263 12.03 -12.40 5.18
C THR A 263 12.38 -12.91 3.77
N GLU A 264 11.93 -12.20 2.75
CA GLU A 264 12.11 -12.54 1.34
C GLU A 264 12.28 -11.26 0.51
N VAL A 265 13.12 -11.31 -0.51
CA VAL A 265 13.19 -10.28 -1.56
C VAL A 265 12.80 -10.92 -2.88
N ALA A 266 11.61 -10.61 -3.38
CA ALA A 266 11.06 -11.12 -4.63
C ALA A 266 11.03 -10.01 -5.69
N TYR A 267 11.71 -10.20 -6.82
CA TYR A 267 11.80 -9.22 -7.89
C TYR A 267 11.14 -9.71 -9.18
N TYR A 268 10.02 -9.09 -9.55
CA TYR A 268 9.27 -9.37 -10.77
C TYR A 268 9.58 -8.34 -11.86
N GLN A 269 10.01 -8.80 -13.02
CA GLN A 269 10.26 -7.97 -14.20
C GLN A 269 9.23 -8.31 -15.28
N ILE A 270 8.56 -7.29 -15.83
CA ILE A 270 7.57 -7.45 -16.90
C ILE A 270 8.19 -6.97 -18.20
N ALA A 271 8.45 -7.88 -19.15
CA ALA A 271 9.01 -7.55 -20.45
C ALA A 271 8.09 -6.62 -21.23
N GLY A 272 8.62 -5.44 -21.65
CA GLY A 272 7.86 -4.40 -22.32
C GLY A 272 6.81 -3.71 -21.45
N GLY A 273 6.76 -4.03 -20.14
CA GLY A 273 5.84 -3.38 -19.20
C GLY A 273 6.14 -1.88 -19.06
N PRO A 274 5.11 -1.01 -19.14
CA PRO A 274 5.25 0.43 -18.99
C PRO A 274 5.14 0.85 -17.52
N HIS A 275 5.22 2.16 -17.25
CA HIS A 275 5.00 2.76 -15.93
C HIS A 275 3.52 2.69 -15.51
N SER A 276 3.11 1.57 -14.94
CA SER A 276 1.70 1.34 -14.58
C SER A 276 1.58 0.35 -13.44
N TRP A 277 0.38 0.27 -12.84
CA TRP A 277 0.03 -0.80 -11.90
C TRP A 277 -0.44 -2.03 -12.68
N PRO A 278 0.34 -3.12 -12.75
CA PRO A 278 -0.02 -4.29 -13.56
C PRO A 278 -1.34 -4.92 -13.10
N GLY A 279 -2.23 -5.18 -14.06
CA GLY A 279 -3.58 -5.71 -13.81
C GLY A 279 -4.58 -4.71 -13.24
N GLY A 280 -4.15 -3.48 -12.97
CA GLY A 280 -5.01 -2.43 -12.41
C GLY A 280 -5.88 -1.70 -13.42
N GLU A 281 -6.64 -0.71 -12.95
CA GLU A 281 -7.48 0.12 -13.80
C GLU A 281 -6.67 1.27 -14.43
N ARG A 282 -6.91 1.56 -15.70
CA ARG A 282 -6.38 2.75 -16.38
C ARG A 282 -7.17 3.98 -15.95
N ILE A 283 -6.63 4.76 -15.04
CA ILE A 283 -7.31 5.94 -14.45
C ILE A 283 -7.32 7.18 -15.34
N SER A 284 -6.50 7.21 -16.42
CA SER A 284 -6.46 8.30 -17.39
C SER A 284 -5.93 7.82 -18.74
N LEU A 285 -6.47 8.36 -19.82
CA LEU A 285 -5.96 8.09 -21.18
C LEU A 285 -4.57 8.72 -21.43
N LEU A 286 -4.14 9.68 -20.59
CA LEU A 286 -2.81 10.30 -20.66
C LEU A 286 -1.72 9.44 -20.00
N LEU A 287 -2.11 8.44 -19.20
CA LEU A 287 -1.20 7.49 -18.57
C LEU A 287 -1.07 6.22 -19.39
N ASP A 288 0.03 5.52 -19.19
CA ASP A 288 0.28 4.24 -19.85
C ASP A 288 -0.83 3.24 -19.50
N ALA A 289 -1.18 2.37 -20.46
CA ALA A 289 -2.13 1.30 -20.20
C ALA A 289 -1.49 0.24 -19.31
N PRO A 290 -2.19 -0.26 -18.27
CA PRO A 290 -1.65 -1.30 -17.39
C PRO A 290 -1.29 -2.57 -18.15
N SER A 291 -0.11 -3.13 -17.87
CA SER A 291 0.25 -4.48 -18.33
C SER A 291 -0.73 -5.51 -17.78
N GLN A 292 -1.18 -6.45 -18.61
CA GLN A 292 -2.04 -7.55 -18.19
C GLN A 292 -1.27 -8.86 -17.97
N ALA A 293 0.06 -8.83 -18.09
CA ALA A 293 0.90 -10.01 -17.90
C ALA A 293 0.95 -10.50 -16.43
N LEU A 294 0.62 -9.61 -15.50
CA LEU A 294 0.62 -9.87 -14.05
C LEU A 294 -0.55 -9.14 -13.39
N GLN A 295 -1.08 -9.71 -12.31
CA GLN A 295 -2.08 -9.08 -11.44
C GLN A 295 -1.39 -8.67 -10.14
N ALA A 296 -0.98 -7.39 -10.04
CA ALA A 296 -0.14 -6.94 -8.93
C ALA A 296 -0.85 -7.04 -7.56
N THR A 297 -2.09 -6.59 -7.45
CA THR A 297 -2.83 -6.53 -6.18
C THR A 297 -2.97 -7.90 -5.50
N PRO A 298 -3.51 -8.96 -6.12
CA PRO A 298 -3.58 -10.27 -5.49
C PRO A 298 -2.20 -10.89 -5.25
N LEU A 299 -1.19 -10.61 -6.08
CA LEU A 299 0.18 -11.07 -5.87
C LEU A 299 0.81 -10.41 -4.63
N LEU A 300 0.67 -9.09 -4.49
CA LEU A 300 1.13 -8.35 -3.32
C LEU A 300 0.47 -8.86 -2.05
N TRP A 301 -0.85 -9.07 -2.07
CA TRP A 301 -1.52 -9.64 -0.91
C TRP A 301 -1.02 -11.05 -0.56
N GLN A 302 -0.84 -11.92 -1.54
CA GLN A 302 -0.29 -13.27 -1.31
C GLN A 302 1.08 -13.20 -0.63
N PHE A 303 1.95 -12.33 -1.11
CA PHE A 303 3.27 -12.09 -0.52
C PHE A 303 3.15 -11.55 0.92
N PHE A 304 2.33 -10.53 1.15
CA PHE A 304 2.13 -9.93 2.48
C PHE A 304 1.61 -10.95 3.49
N ALA A 305 0.61 -11.75 3.12
CA ALA A 305 0.03 -12.76 3.99
C ALA A 305 1.04 -13.85 4.43
N ALA A 306 2.07 -14.09 3.63
CA ALA A 306 3.15 -15.03 3.94
C ALA A 306 4.24 -14.41 4.83
N HIS A 307 4.32 -13.08 4.96
CA HIS A 307 5.42 -12.39 5.63
C HIS A 307 4.94 -11.46 6.76
N PRO A 308 4.31 -11.98 7.84
CA PRO A 308 4.10 -11.20 9.05
C PRO A 308 5.43 -10.93 9.74
N LYS A 309 5.51 -9.88 10.58
CA LYS A 309 6.66 -9.71 11.49
C LYS A 309 6.79 -10.91 12.42
N PRO A 310 8.00 -11.32 12.77
CA PRO A 310 8.29 -12.40 13.71
C PRO A 310 7.66 -12.22 15.09
#